data_caee0a1e5266db273d00fed814bf46c3
#
_entry.id   caee0a1e5266db273d00fed814bf46c3
#
_cell.length_a   1.000
_cell.length_b   1.000
_cell.length_c   1.000
_cell.angle_alpha   90.00
_cell.angle_beta   90.00
_cell.angle_gamma   90.00
#
_symmetry.space_group_name_H-M   'P 1'
#
loop_
_entity.id
_entity.type
_entity.pdbx_description
1 polymer ?
#
loop_
_entity_poly.entity_id
_entity_poly.type
_entity_poly.pdbx_seq_one_letter_code
_entity_poly.pdbx_strand_id
1 'polypeptide(L)'
;MPDQAIRQDVRGAFLVEELQTFRLDDGRTYAIVGHNEDLGLVTDIWFGGFETRDHFRDVLEFICDRFDTGRYHLWLADLRHMSSGFQDSEDWLAEYVFPRVIAGGLAREAVVLPKQVEDLPPDFDVLGSASAALKKITDGRVRGFDDLGQARAWLLDGNRP
;
A
#
# COMPACT_ATOMS: atom_id res chain seq x y z
N MET A 1 -10.69 -16.15 -10.31
CA MET A 1 -10.76 -15.38 -9.07
C MET A 1 -10.07 -14.04 -9.23
N PRO A 2 -10.77 -12.92 -8.97
CA PRO A 2 -10.16 -11.59 -9.07
C PRO A 2 -8.89 -11.46 -8.25
N ASP A 3 -8.86 -12.03 -7.04
CA ASP A 3 -7.73 -11.95 -6.14
C ASP A 3 -6.45 -12.52 -6.73
N GLN A 4 -6.55 -13.63 -7.46
CA GLN A 4 -5.38 -14.25 -8.09
C GLN A 4 -4.83 -13.39 -9.22
N ALA A 5 -5.71 -12.78 -10.01
CA ALA A 5 -5.27 -11.89 -11.10
C ALA A 5 -4.51 -10.68 -10.54
N ILE A 6 -5.00 -10.08 -9.45
CA ILE A 6 -4.37 -8.94 -8.80
C ILE A 6 -2.99 -9.33 -8.25
N ARG A 7 -2.93 -10.47 -7.56
CA ARG A 7 -1.67 -10.98 -7.01
C ARG A 7 -0.64 -11.21 -8.10
N GLN A 8 -1.08 -11.78 -9.22
CA GLN A 8 -0.21 -12.07 -10.36
C GLN A 8 0.29 -10.81 -11.05
N ASP A 9 -0.55 -9.76 -11.13
CA ASP A 9 -0.15 -8.48 -11.72
C ASP A 9 1.04 -7.88 -10.97
N VAL A 10 0.94 -7.78 -9.65
CA VAL A 10 2.01 -7.22 -8.82
C VAL A 10 3.23 -8.15 -8.81
N ARG A 11 3.00 -9.46 -8.66
CA ARG A 11 4.11 -10.43 -8.67
C ARG A 11 4.87 -10.40 -9.99
N GLY A 12 4.15 -10.33 -11.12
CA GLY A 12 4.76 -10.28 -12.44
C GLY A 12 5.48 -8.96 -12.71
N ALA A 13 4.87 -7.84 -12.30
CA ALA A 13 5.42 -6.52 -12.54
C ALA A 13 6.70 -6.26 -11.74
N PHE A 14 6.79 -6.79 -10.52
CA PHE A 14 7.87 -6.48 -9.58
C PHE A 14 8.67 -7.70 -9.14
N LEU A 15 8.33 -8.89 -9.60
CA LEU A 15 8.97 -10.15 -9.20
C LEU A 15 8.94 -10.33 -7.68
N VAL A 16 7.74 -10.19 -7.10
CA VAL A 16 7.54 -10.16 -5.65
C VAL A 16 7.35 -11.56 -5.08
N GLU A 17 7.98 -11.82 -3.93
CA GLU A 17 7.73 -12.98 -3.09
C GLU A 17 6.79 -12.57 -1.96
N GLU A 18 5.74 -13.37 -1.70
CA GLU A 18 4.79 -13.10 -0.62
C GLU A 18 5.39 -13.47 0.73
N LEU A 19 5.31 -12.55 1.71
CA LEU A 19 5.84 -12.73 3.05
C LEU A 19 4.77 -13.09 4.07
N GLN A 20 3.61 -12.43 4.01
CA GLN A 20 2.56 -12.58 5.00
C GLN A 20 1.19 -12.38 4.37
N THR A 21 0.28 -13.30 4.66
CA THR A 21 -1.13 -13.20 4.29
C THR A 21 -1.93 -12.82 5.54
N PHE A 22 -2.75 -11.79 5.43
CA PHE A 22 -3.59 -11.30 6.52
C PHE A 22 -5.03 -11.71 6.28
N ARG A 23 -5.65 -12.35 7.27
CA ARG A 23 -7.01 -12.90 7.16
C ARG A 23 -7.90 -12.38 8.26
N LEU A 24 -9.18 -12.22 7.92
CA LEU A 24 -10.23 -11.96 8.89
C LEU A 24 -10.55 -13.26 9.67
N ASP A 25 -11.33 -13.14 10.74
CA ASP A 25 -11.69 -14.28 11.58
C ASP A 25 -12.44 -15.37 10.80
N ASP A 26 -13.16 -15.01 9.73
CA ASP A 26 -13.87 -15.95 8.87
C ASP A 26 -12.95 -16.65 7.85
N GLY A 27 -11.67 -16.36 7.87
CA GLY A 27 -10.68 -16.96 6.98
C GLY A 27 -10.46 -16.21 5.66
N ARG A 28 -11.24 -15.15 5.38
CA ARG A 28 -11.09 -14.37 4.14
C ARG A 28 -9.81 -13.53 4.19
N THR A 29 -8.99 -13.65 3.15
CA THR A 29 -7.80 -12.82 3.00
C THR A 29 -8.21 -11.38 2.69
N TYR A 30 -7.67 -10.42 3.46
CA TYR A 30 -7.93 -9.01 3.20
C TYR A 30 -6.67 -8.23 2.78
N ALA A 31 -5.48 -8.76 3.02
CA ALA A 31 -4.25 -8.13 2.56
C ALA A 31 -3.12 -9.15 2.47
N ILE A 32 -2.18 -8.88 1.57
CA ILE A 32 -0.95 -9.67 1.43
C ILE A 32 0.23 -8.71 1.34
N VAL A 33 1.24 -8.93 2.16
CA VAL A 33 2.50 -8.18 2.11
C VAL A 33 3.55 -9.07 1.46
N GLY A 34 4.27 -8.52 0.50
CA GLY A 34 5.37 -9.18 -0.19
C GLY A 34 6.57 -8.26 -0.32
N HIS A 35 7.62 -8.77 -0.93
CA HIS A 35 8.84 -8.00 -1.13
C HIS A 35 9.63 -8.47 -2.35
N ASN A 36 10.54 -7.60 -2.79
CA ASN A 36 11.66 -7.94 -3.66
C ASN A 36 12.91 -7.32 -3.05
N GLU A 37 13.74 -8.14 -2.40
CA GLU A 37 14.92 -7.63 -1.70
C GLU A 37 15.94 -6.99 -2.65
N ASP A 38 16.09 -7.53 -3.86
CA ASP A 38 17.04 -6.98 -4.84
C ASP A 38 16.68 -5.56 -5.25
N LEU A 39 15.38 -5.25 -5.31
CA LEU A 39 14.89 -3.91 -5.59
C LEU A 39 14.78 -3.05 -4.33
N GLY A 40 14.90 -3.63 -3.15
CA GLY A 40 14.61 -2.93 -1.89
C GLY A 40 13.15 -2.54 -1.77
N LEU A 41 12.24 -3.38 -2.27
CA LEU A 41 10.82 -3.07 -2.42
C LEU A 41 9.96 -3.89 -1.45
N VAL A 42 9.02 -3.21 -0.78
CA VAL A 42 7.93 -3.84 -0.02
C VAL A 42 6.63 -3.54 -0.75
N THR A 43 5.74 -4.53 -0.82
CA THR A 43 4.42 -4.37 -1.45
C THR A 43 3.32 -4.77 -0.49
N ASP A 44 2.18 -4.09 -0.56
CA ASP A 44 0.94 -4.54 0.09
C ASP A 44 -0.18 -4.49 -0.93
N ILE A 45 -0.98 -5.57 -0.94
CA ILE A 45 -2.12 -5.73 -1.84
C ILE A 45 -3.35 -5.96 -0.98
N TRP A 46 -4.42 -5.22 -1.22
CA TRP A 46 -5.64 -5.25 -0.41
C TRP A 46 -6.81 -5.81 -1.22
N PHE A 47 -7.68 -6.58 -0.53
CA PHE A 47 -8.81 -7.28 -1.14
C PHE A 47 -10.08 -7.04 -0.33
N GLY A 48 -11.02 -6.29 -0.89
CA GLY A 48 -12.30 -6.01 -0.25
C GLY A 48 -12.18 -5.16 1.00
N GLY A 49 -13.06 -5.39 1.97
CA GLY A 49 -13.07 -4.65 3.22
C GLY A 49 -12.42 -5.41 4.37
N PHE A 50 -12.01 -4.66 5.37
CA PHE A 50 -11.58 -5.18 6.66
C PHE A 50 -12.57 -4.65 7.73
N GLU A 51 -12.66 -5.35 8.88
CA GLU A 51 -13.73 -5.09 9.85
C GLU A 51 -13.39 -3.95 10.81
N THR A 52 -12.11 -3.80 11.18
CA THR A 52 -11.67 -2.83 12.18
C THR A 52 -10.41 -2.11 11.72
N ARG A 53 -10.14 -0.96 12.33
CA ARG A 53 -8.89 -0.24 12.09
C ARG A 53 -7.66 -1.06 12.46
N ASP A 54 -7.80 -1.98 13.41
CA ASP A 54 -6.69 -2.83 13.84
C ASP A 54 -6.25 -3.76 12.70
N HIS A 55 -7.19 -4.23 11.87
CA HIS A 55 -6.84 -5.01 10.69
C HIS A 55 -5.94 -4.20 9.74
N PHE A 56 -6.27 -2.94 9.51
CA PHE A 56 -5.45 -2.05 8.69
C PHE A 56 -4.08 -1.83 9.34
N ARG A 57 -4.08 -1.48 10.64
CA ARG A 57 -2.84 -1.17 11.36
C ARG A 57 -1.91 -2.36 11.49
N ASP A 58 -2.44 -3.58 11.63
CA ASP A 58 -1.62 -4.80 11.68
C ASP A 58 -0.77 -4.95 10.43
N VAL A 59 -1.34 -4.67 9.25
CA VAL A 59 -0.62 -4.74 7.98
C VAL A 59 0.47 -3.68 7.95
N LEU A 60 0.14 -2.45 8.32
CA LEU A 60 1.09 -1.33 8.29
C LEU A 60 2.23 -1.53 9.30
N GLU A 61 1.94 -2.09 10.48
CA GLU A 61 2.97 -2.44 11.46
C GLU A 61 3.95 -3.48 10.90
N PHE A 62 3.44 -4.48 10.19
CA PHE A 62 4.29 -5.48 9.52
C PHE A 62 5.22 -4.81 8.50
N ILE A 63 4.68 -3.86 7.74
CA ILE A 63 5.46 -3.09 6.76
C ILE A 63 6.53 -2.25 7.46
N CYS A 64 6.17 -1.56 8.55
CA CYS A 64 7.11 -0.79 9.34
C CYS A 64 8.27 -1.66 9.84
N ASP A 65 7.97 -2.86 10.31
CA ASP A 65 8.99 -3.81 10.76
C ASP A 65 9.99 -4.15 9.64
N ARG A 66 9.51 -4.24 8.40
CA ARG A 66 10.39 -4.47 7.24
C ARG A 66 11.33 -3.28 7.03
N PHE A 67 10.81 -2.05 7.07
CA PHE A 67 11.63 -0.86 6.90
C PHE A 67 12.62 -0.67 8.04
N ASP A 68 12.29 -1.11 9.25
CA ASP A 68 13.22 -1.03 10.40
C ASP A 68 14.53 -1.80 10.15
N THR A 69 14.53 -2.77 9.24
CA THR A 69 15.76 -3.52 8.91
C THR A 69 16.79 -2.68 8.15
N GLY A 70 16.36 -1.56 7.55
CA GLY A 70 17.22 -0.70 6.72
C GLY A 70 17.49 -1.24 5.33
N ARG A 71 16.86 -2.37 4.95
CA ARG A 71 17.10 -3.02 3.65
C ARG A 71 16.13 -2.60 2.56
N TYR A 72 15.09 -1.84 2.91
CA TYR A 72 14.04 -1.45 1.97
C TYR A 72 13.98 0.07 1.82
N HIS A 73 13.69 0.53 0.61
CA HIS A 73 13.58 1.96 0.32
C HIS A 73 12.50 2.30 -0.70
N LEU A 74 11.79 1.27 -1.21
CA LEU A 74 10.66 1.45 -2.11
C LEU A 74 9.44 0.73 -1.54
N TRP A 75 8.26 1.32 -1.75
CA TRP A 75 7.00 0.77 -1.26
C TRP A 75 5.93 0.91 -2.32
N LEU A 76 5.26 -0.20 -2.65
CA LEU A 76 4.09 -0.21 -3.53
C LEU A 76 2.87 -0.61 -2.71
N ALA A 77 1.92 0.30 -2.57
CA ALA A 77 0.62 0.01 -1.94
C ALA A 77 -0.44 -0.13 -3.02
N ASP A 78 -0.99 -1.32 -3.19
CA ASP A 78 -2.01 -1.59 -4.19
C ASP A 78 -3.39 -1.58 -3.54
N LEU A 79 -4.09 -0.46 -3.67
CA LEU A 79 -5.42 -0.23 -3.08
C LEU A 79 -6.54 -0.42 -4.10
N ARG A 80 -6.25 -0.93 -5.30
CA ARG A 80 -7.25 -1.01 -6.39
C ARG A 80 -8.52 -1.76 -6.00
N HIS A 81 -8.39 -2.74 -5.13
CA HIS A 81 -9.50 -3.62 -4.75
C HIS A 81 -9.86 -3.54 -3.28
N MET A 82 -9.33 -2.53 -2.59
CA MET A 82 -9.75 -2.22 -1.22
C MET A 82 -11.11 -1.52 -1.27
N SER A 83 -12.03 -1.97 -0.43
CA SER A 83 -13.36 -1.39 -0.35
C SER A 83 -13.65 -0.68 0.98
N SER A 84 -12.75 -0.78 1.96
CA SER A 84 -12.87 -0.05 3.22
C SER A 84 -12.00 1.19 3.20
N GLY A 85 -12.53 2.35 3.61
CA GLY A 85 -11.71 3.51 3.88
C GLY A 85 -10.91 3.35 5.17
N PHE A 86 -9.94 4.25 5.40
CA PHE A 86 -9.11 4.22 6.61
C PHE A 86 -8.99 5.62 7.23
N GLN A 87 -10.11 6.36 7.26
CA GLN A 87 -10.17 7.73 7.77
C GLN A 87 -9.68 7.82 9.21
N ASP A 88 -9.98 6.81 10.02
CA ASP A 88 -9.58 6.76 11.43
C ASP A 88 -8.09 6.47 11.62
N SER A 89 -7.35 6.20 10.56
CA SER A 89 -5.91 5.95 10.60
C SER A 89 -5.09 6.98 9.85
N GLU A 90 -5.69 8.02 9.27
CA GLU A 90 -4.98 9.03 8.48
C GLU A 90 -3.93 9.77 9.31
N ASP A 91 -4.29 10.21 10.52
CA ASP A 91 -3.35 10.88 11.40
C ASP A 91 -2.24 9.92 11.89
N TRP A 92 -2.61 8.69 12.20
CA TRP A 92 -1.65 7.67 12.60
C TRP A 92 -0.64 7.38 11.50
N LEU A 93 -1.08 7.32 10.25
CA LEU A 93 -0.18 7.20 9.10
C LEU A 93 0.83 8.35 9.06
N ALA A 94 0.34 9.58 9.16
CA ALA A 94 1.19 10.76 9.05
C ALA A 94 2.14 10.93 10.24
N GLU A 95 1.70 10.58 11.45
CA GLU A 95 2.43 10.86 12.68
C GLU A 95 3.29 9.69 13.15
N TYR A 96 2.94 8.45 12.77
CA TYR A 96 3.63 7.25 13.23
C TYR A 96 4.27 6.45 12.10
N VAL A 97 3.49 6.07 11.07
CA VAL A 97 3.97 5.14 10.02
C VAL A 97 5.03 5.82 9.15
N PHE A 98 4.72 6.98 8.59
CA PHE A 98 5.63 7.63 7.65
C PHE A 98 6.93 8.10 8.29
N PRO A 99 6.93 8.70 9.49
CA PRO A 99 8.20 8.99 10.15
C PRO A 99 9.06 7.75 10.35
N ARG A 100 8.43 6.62 10.69
CA ARG A 100 9.14 5.36 10.94
C ARG A 100 9.74 4.77 9.67
N VAL A 101 8.94 4.67 8.59
CA VAL A 101 9.45 4.10 7.33
C VAL A 101 10.46 5.03 6.66
N ILE A 102 10.32 6.34 6.81
CA ILE A 102 11.30 7.30 6.31
C ILE A 102 12.62 7.16 7.06
N ALA A 103 12.57 7.03 8.38
CA ALA A 103 13.76 6.77 9.18
C ALA A 103 14.42 5.44 8.79
N GLY A 104 13.64 4.46 8.37
CA GLY A 104 14.13 3.16 7.89
C GLY A 104 14.68 3.16 6.48
N GLY A 105 14.56 4.27 5.74
CA GLY A 105 15.14 4.41 4.41
C GLY A 105 14.17 4.59 3.25
N LEU A 106 12.88 4.82 3.52
CA LEU A 106 11.91 5.01 2.44
C LEU A 106 12.29 6.20 1.56
N ALA A 107 12.52 5.92 0.27
CA ALA A 107 12.79 6.94 -0.74
C ALA A 107 11.53 7.31 -1.52
N ARG A 108 10.74 6.31 -1.92
CA ARG A 108 9.52 6.52 -2.70
C ARG A 108 8.46 5.48 -2.35
N GLU A 109 7.21 5.94 -2.31
CA GLU A 109 6.04 5.07 -2.25
C GLU A 109 5.09 5.40 -3.39
N ALA A 110 4.70 4.39 -4.16
CA ALA A 110 3.63 4.51 -5.14
C ALA A 110 2.37 3.87 -4.56
N VAL A 111 1.26 4.61 -4.60
CA VAL A 111 -0.05 4.12 -4.16
C VAL A 111 -0.91 3.96 -5.40
N VAL A 112 -1.31 2.72 -5.72
CA VAL A 112 -2.21 2.47 -6.85
C VAL A 112 -3.63 2.55 -6.32
N LEU A 113 -4.35 3.57 -6.78
CA LEU A 113 -5.68 3.92 -6.26
C LEU A 113 -6.78 3.19 -7.04
N PRO A 114 -7.91 2.91 -6.38
CA PRO A 114 -9.07 2.39 -7.11
C PRO A 114 -9.57 3.44 -8.10
N LYS A 115 -10.15 2.97 -9.20
CA LYS A 115 -10.83 3.87 -10.12
C LYS A 115 -12.04 4.46 -9.41
N GLN A 116 -12.29 5.75 -9.63
CA GLN A 116 -13.43 6.41 -9.02
C GLN A 116 -14.71 5.74 -9.53
N VAL A 117 -15.49 5.20 -8.58
CA VAL A 117 -16.79 4.61 -8.86
C VAL A 117 -17.84 5.56 -8.25
N GLU A 118 -18.78 6.02 -9.08
CA GLU A 118 -19.89 6.84 -8.60
C GLU A 118 -20.77 6.00 -7.66
N ASP A 119 -21.35 6.64 -6.67
CA ASP A 119 -22.36 6.05 -5.76
C ASP A 119 -21.80 5.06 -4.71
N LEU A 120 -20.51 5.10 -4.41
CA LEU A 120 -19.99 4.34 -3.26
C LEU A 120 -20.41 5.02 -1.95
N PRO A 121 -20.85 4.24 -0.94
CA PRO A 121 -21.11 4.81 0.39
C PRO A 121 -19.87 5.49 0.96
N PRO A 122 -20.04 6.54 1.80
CA PRO A 122 -18.88 7.22 2.41
C PRO A 122 -17.92 6.29 3.15
N ASP A 123 -18.45 5.20 3.72
CA ASP A 123 -17.65 4.21 4.45
C ASP A 123 -16.62 3.48 3.56
N PHE A 124 -16.82 3.53 2.24
CA PHE A 124 -15.96 2.89 1.27
C PHE A 124 -15.07 3.89 0.53
N ASP A 125 -14.87 5.09 1.08
CA ASP A 125 -14.10 6.14 0.41
C ASP A 125 -12.60 5.92 0.55
N VAL A 126 -12.08 4.88 -0.11
CA VAL A 126 -10.65 4.58 -0.15
C VAL A 126 -9.90 5.72 -0.83
N LEU A 127 -10.46 6.24 -1.94
CA LEU A 127 -9.83 7.32 -2.69
C LEU A 127 -9.71 8.59 -1.83
N GLY A 128 -10.76 8.93 -1.08
CA GLY A 128 -10.74 10.08 -0.19
C GLY A 128 -9.74 9.92 0.94
N SER A 129 -9.70 8.72 1.57
CA SER A 129 -8.74 8.43 2.64
C SER A 129 -7.30 8.50 2.14
N ALA A 130 -7.02 7.92 0.98
CA ALA A 130 -5.68 7.96 0.39
C ALA A 130 -5.29 9.39 0.02
N SER A 131 -6.20 10.15 -0.58
CA SER A 131 -5.95 11.55 -0.95
C SER A 131 -5.65 12.41 0.27
N ALA A 132 -6.40 12.22 1.38
CA ALA A 132 -6.17 12.96 2.61
C ALA A 132 -4.81 12.60 3.21
N ALA A 133 -4.45 11.33 3.23
CA ALA A 133 -3.13 10.89 3.71
C ALA A 133 -2.00 11.46 2.85
N LEU A 134 -2.16 11.43 1.52
CA LEU A 134 -1.16 11.96 0.59
C LEU A 134 -0.94 13.47 0.78
N LYS A 135 -1.98 14.23 1.11
CA LYS A 135 -1.86 15.67 1.34
C LYS A 135 -1.02 16.01 2.57
N LYS A 136 -0.92 15.09 3.53
CA LYS A 136 -0.12 15.29 4.74
C LYS A 136 1.35 15.01 4.51
N ILE A 137 1.71 14.39 3.40
CA ILE A 137 3.09 14.05 3.04
C ILE A 137 3.50 14.94 1.89
N THR A 138 4.28 15.97 2.18
CA THR A 138 4.50 17.10 1.29
C THR A 138 5.84 17.11 0.58
N ASP A 139 6.72 16.11 0.81
CA ASP A 139 8.07 16.11 0.24
C ASP A 139 8.16 15.38 -1.11
N GLY A 140 7.03 14.93 -1.66
CA GLY A 140 6.98 14.32 -2.99
C GLY A 140 7.36 12.86 -3.06
N ARG A 141 7.70 12.23 -1.92
CA ARG A 141 8.12 10.83 -1.93
C ARG A 141 6.96 9.84 -2.04
N VAL A 142 5.73 10.27 -1.77
CA VAL A 142 4.53 9.43 -1.89
C VAL A 142 3.67 9.97 -3.01
N ARG A 143 3.30 9.10 -3.96
CA ARG A 143 2.55 9.52 -5.14
C ARG A 143 1.45 8.52 -5.48
N GLY A 144 0.28 9.02 -5.84
CA GLY A 144 -0.87 8.20 -6.26
C GLY A 144 -0.88 7.97 -7.76
N PHE A 145 -1.32 6.78 -8.16
CA PHE A 145 -1.45 6.36 -9.55
C PHE A 145 -2.77 5.62 -9.75
N ASP A 146 -3.32 5.67 -10.94
CA ASP A 146 -4.48 4.85 -11.32
C ASP A 146 -4.09 3.69 -12.25
N ASP A 147 -2.80 3.49 -12.47
CA ASP A 147 -2.26 2.46 -13.36
C ASP A 147 -0.99 1.86 -12.77
N LEU A 148 -0.96 0.53 -12.70
CA LEU A 148 0.17 -0.21 -12.12
C LEU A 148 1.46 0.00 -12.92
N GLY A 149 1.37 0.08 -14.26
CA GLY A 149 2.53 0.29 -15.11
C GLY A 149 3.19 1.63 -14.86
N GLN A 150 2.40 2.70 -14.70
CA GLN A 150 2.90 4.03 -14.38
C GLN A 150 3.53 4.05 -12.98
N ALA A 151 2.91 3.38 -12.02
CA ALA A 151 3.45 3.27 -10.66
C ALA A 151 4.82 2.59 -10.67
N ARG A 152 4.92 1.48 -11.42
CA ARG A 152 6.18 0.75 -11.58
C ARG A 152 7.28 1.61 -12.20
N ALA A 153 6.96 2.30 -13.28
CA ALA A 153 7.92 3.16 -13.95
C ALA A 153 8.45 4.25 -13.01
N TRP A 154 7.56 4.90 -12.28
CA TRP A 154 7.98 5.95 -11.33
C TRP A 154 8.82 5.38 -10.18
N LEU A 155 8.44 4.23 -9.61
CA LEU A 155 9.18 3.61 -8.51
C LEU A 155 10.59 3.21 -8.94
N LEU A 156 10.71 2.54 -10.09
CA LEU A 156 11.98 1.95 -10.49
C LEU A 156 12.86 2.94 -11.25
N ASP A 157 12.28 3.86 -11.99
CA ASP A 157 12.99 4.79 -12.85
C ASP A 157 12.91 6.25 -12.40
N GLY A 158 12.25 6.53 -11.28
CA GLY A 158 11.98 7.88 -10.82
C GLY A 158 13.20 8.73 -10.51
N ASN A 159 14.39 8.14 -10.44
CA ASN A 159 15.65 8.87 -10.23
C ASN A 159 16.24 9.42 -11.53
N ARG A 160 15.65 9.09 -12.65
CA ARG A 160 16.16 9.62 -13.94
C ARG A 160 15.67 11.05 -14.13
N PRO A 161 16.58 11.97 -14.45
CA PRO A 161 16.18 13.34 -14.72
C PRO A 161 15.32 13.45 -15.98
#